data_562a6ff1b692394d4e3c4e615db81bd9
#
_entry.id   562a6ff1b692394d4e3c4e615db81bd9
#
_cell.length_a   1.000
_cell.length_b   1.000
_cell.length_c   1.000
_cell.angle_alpha   90.00
_cell.angle_beta   90.00
_cell.angle_gamma   90.00
#
_symmetry.space_group_name_H-M   'P 1'
#
loop_
_entity.id
_entity.type
_entity.pdbx_description
1 polymer ?
#
loop_
_entity_poly.entity_id
_entity_poly.type
_entity_poly.pdbx_seq_one_letter_code
_entity_poly.pdbx_strand_id
1 'polypeptide(L)'
;ATYAARCIENEILMHLRSSKKTRSEVLLYDPIGADKEGNEITLLDILGTDPDAVLDRVEWQLEHEKLRKIMQRLTRREKRILELRYGLLDGVRQTQRDISRLLGISRSYVSRIEKRAITKLQREMLADG
;
A
#
# COMPACT_ATOMS: atom_id res chain seq x y z
N ALA A 1 10.51 4.93 58.03
CA ALA A 1 11.35 4.02 57.24
C ALA A 1 10.53 3.22 56.22
N THR A 2 9.37 2.71 56.55
CA THR A 2 8.57 1.81 55.68
C THR A 2 7.96 2.51 54.46
N TYR A 3 7.54 3.77 54.54
CA TYR A 3 6.97 4.47 53.40
C TYR A 3 8.02 4.82 52.35
N ALA A 4 9.13 5.35 52.75
CA ALA A 4 10.21 5.71 51.84
C ALA A 4 10.78 4.47 51.12
N ALA A 5 10.93 3.36 51.84
CA ALA A 5 11.35 2.08 51.25
C ALA A 5 10.38 1.60 50.14
N ARG A 6 9.07 1.66 50.35
CA ARG A 6 8.07 1.30 49.33
C ARG A 6 8.07 2.24 48.12
N CYS A 7 8.27 3.53 48.33
CA CYS A 7 8.39 4.49 47.23
C CYS A 7 9.61 4.14 46.34
N ILE A 8 10.75 3.86 46.94
CA ILE A 8 11.96 3.48 46.21
C ILE A 8 11.77 2.16 45.46
N GLU A 9 11.19 1.16 46.12
CA GLU A 9 10.88 -0.12 45.52
C GLU A 9 9.96 0.02 44.29
N ASN A 10 8.87 0.79 44.41
CA ASN A 10 7.95 1.05 43.30
C ASN A 10 8.64 1.80 42.15
N GLU A 11 9.50 2.77 42.42
CA GLU A 11 10.22 3.51 41.39
C GLU A 11 11.20 2.61 40.64
N ILE A 12 11.92 1.74 41.35
CA ILE A 12 12.79 0.74 40.75
C ILE A 12 11.98 -0.22 39.86
N LEU A 13 10.84 -0.69 40.34
CA LEU A 13 9.97 -1.59 39.56
C LEU A 13 9.42 -0.90 38.31
N MET A 14 9.02 0.36 38.41
CA MET A 14 8.57 1.15 37.25
C MET A 14 9.69 1.36 36.24
N HIS A 15 10.89 1.68 36.69
CA HIS A 15 12.07 1.82 35.83
C HIS A 15 12.40 0.49 35.12
N LEU A 16 12.39 -0.63 35.83
CA LEU A 16 12.63 -1.95 35.24
C LEU A 16 11.55 -2.34 34.22
N ARG A 17 10.28 -2.01 34.48
CA ARG A 17 9.20 -2.24 33.50
C ARG A 17 9.34 -1.37 32.25
N SER A 18 9.73 -0.12 32.41
CA SER A 18 9.98 0.79 31.29
C SER A 18 11.19 0.32 30.48
N SER A 19 12.30 -0.03 31.13
CA SER A 19 13.51 -0.54 30.49
C SER A 19 13.30 -1.89 29.77
N LYS A 20 12.30 -2.69 30.20
CA LYS A 20 12.00 -3.96 29.53
C LYS A 20 11.50 -3.77 28.10
N LYS A 21 10.83 -2.65 27.79
CA LYS A 21 10.35 -2.33 26.43
C LYS A 21 11.51 -1.96 25.51
N THR A 22 12.44 -1.14 26.00
CA THR A 22 13.60 -0.68 25.24
C THR A 22 14.73 -1.69 25.13
N ARG A 23 14.73 -2.74 25.97
CA ARG A 23 15.77 -3.77 25.99
C ARG A 23 15.81 -4.65 24.73
N SER A 24 14.72 -4.69 23.97
CA SER A 24 14.61 -5.41 22.68
C SER A 24 14.88 -4.51 21.46
N GLU A 25 15.07 -3.22 21.69
CA GLU A 25 15.40 -2.28 20.62
C GLU A 25 16.89 -2.42 20.30
N VAL A 26 17.21 -2.55 19.02
CA VAL A 26 18.56 -2.60 18.48
C VAL A 26 18.77 -1.33 17.67
N LEU A 27 19.91 -0.67 17.88
CA LEU A 27 20.24 0.52 17.11
C LEU A 27 20.60 0.16 15.66
N LEU A 28 20.19 0.97 14.72
CA LEU A 28 20.46 0.73 13.29
C LEU A 28 21.96 0.70 12.95
N TYR A 29 22.78 1.37 13.76
CA TYR A 29 24.22 1.42 13.59
C TYR A 29 24.98 0.39 14.45
N ASP A 30 24.27 -0.44 15.21
CA ASP A 30 24.94 -1.52 15.96
C ASP A 30 25.53 -2.55 14.99
N PRO A 31 26.79 -2.95 15.18
CA PRO A 31 27.41 -3.98 14.35
C PRO A 31 26.77 -5.33 14.66
N ILE A 32 26.30 -5.98 13.60
CA ILE A 32 25.65 -7.31 13.67
C ILE A 32 26.67 -8.41 13.39
N GLY A 33 27.72 -8.09 12.66
CA GLY A 33 28.76 -9.03 12.27
C GLY A 33 29.90 -8.33 11.54
N ALA A 34 30.80 -9.14 11.01
CA ALA A 34 31.87 -8.68 10.14
C ALA A 34 31.88 -9.51 8.85
N ASP A 35 32.23 -8.87 7.74
CA ASP A 35 32.43 -9.56 6.48
C ASP A 35 33.74 -10.40 6.47
N LYS A 36 34.01 -11.09 5.36
CA LYS A 36 35.23 -11.90 5.21
C LYS A 36 36.51 -11.08 5.19
N GLU A 37 36.40 -9.76 4.99
CA GLU A 37 37.49 -8.82 4.91
C GLU A 37 37.72 -8.10 6.26
N GLY A 38 36.84 -8.35 7.24
CA GLY A 38 36.94 -7.78 8.60
C GLY A 38 36.24 -6.43 8.78
N ASN A 39 35.42 -5.99 7.81
CA ASN A 39 34.64 -4.77 7.95
C ASN A 39 33.37 -5.04 8.77
N GLU A 40 33.03 -4.14 9.66
CA GLU A 40 31.80 -4.24 10.47
C GLU A 40 30.57 -4.06 9.58
N ILE A 41 29.62 -4.99 9.66
CA ILE A 41 28.32 -4.94 9.00
C ILE A 41 27.30 -4.44 10.02
N THR A 42 26.65 -3.31 9.72
CA THR A 42 25.59 -2.75 10.56
C THR A 42 24.20 -3.23 10.13
N LEU A 43 23.20 -3.08 11.00
CA LEU A 43 21.81 -3.38 10.64
C LEU A 43 21.33 -2.53 9.45
N LEU A 44 21.83 -1.28 9.36
CA LEU A 44 21.51 -0.38 8.26
C LEU A 44 21.95 -0.94 6.89
N ASP A 45 23.10 -1.61 6.82
CA ASP A 45 23.62 -2.17 5.57
C ASP A 45 22.78 -3.35 5.07
N ILE A 46 22.16 -4.09 6.01
CA ILE A 46 21.27 -5.22 5.65
C ILE A 46 19.85 -4.77 5.32
N LEU A 47 19.37 -3.71 5.97
CA LEU A 47 18.03 -3.15 5.74
C LEU A 47 17.96 -2.21 4.52
N GLY A 48 18.88 -2.34 3.59
CA GLY A 48 18.88 -1.57 2.35
C GLY A 48 17.55 -1.64 1.60
N THR A 49 17.27 -0.61 0.83
CA THR A 49 16.13 -0.59 -0.10
C THR A 49 16.41 -1.57 -1.22
N ASP A 50 15.38 -2.34 -1.61
CA ASP A 50 15.46 -3.22 -2.78
C ASP A 50 15.94 -2.41 -3.99
N PRO A 51 17.03 -2.80 -4.67
CA PRO A 51 17.56 -2.09 -5.83
C PRO A 51 16.52 -1.92 -6.94
N ASP A 52 15.56 -2.85 -7.04
CA ASP A 52 14.50 -2.83 -8.04
C ASP A 52 13.31 -1.96 -7.64
N ALA A 53 13.21 -1.53 -6.39
CA ALA A 53 12.07 -0.73 -5.89
C ALA A 53 11.88 0.60 -6.65
N VAL A 54 12.96 1.21 -7.14
CA VAL A 54 12.88 2.44 -7.94
C VAL A 54 12.37 2.14 -9.34
N LEU A 55 12.85 1.04 -9.93
CA LEU A 55 12.46 0.58 -11.26
C LEU A 55 10.97 0.21 -11.27
N ASP A 56 10.54 -0.60 -10.32
CA ASP A 56 9.15 -1.00 -10.12
C ASP A 56 8.22 0.21 -9.95
N ARG A 57 8.68 1.23 -9.23
CA ARG A 57 7.91 2.45 -9.05
C ARG A 57 7.74 3.25 -10.33
N VAL A 58 8.78 3.31 -11.16
CA VAL A 58 8.74 3.99 -12.47
C VAL A 58 7.83 3.23 -13.42
N GLU A 59 7.96 1.90 -13.50
CA GLU A 59 7.08 1.05 -14.31
C GLU A 59 5.62 1.22 -13.91
N TRP A 60 5.33 1.16 -12.62
CA TRP A 60 3.99 1.39 -12.09
C TRP A 60 3.42 2.77 -12.46
N GLN A 61 4.24 3.82 -12.40
CA GLN A 61 3.82 5.16 -12.83
C GLN A 61 3.49 5.22 -14.31
N LEU A 62 4.33 4.63 -15.16
CA LEU A 62 4.11 4.58 -16.60
C LEU A 62 2.84 3.82 -16.96
N GLU A 63 2.61 2.66 -16.35
CA GLU A 63 1.37 1.88 -16.52
C GLU A 63 0.12 2.66 -16.07
N HIS A 64 0.24 3.37 -14.96
CA HIS A 64 -0.85 4.21 -14.45
C HIS A 64 -1.19 5.37 -15.40
N GLU A 65 -0.19 6.03 -15.94
CA GLU A 65 -0.38 7.10 -16.94
C GLU A 65 -1.00 6.56 -18.23
N LYS A 66 -0.51 5.40 -18.69
CA LYS A 66 -1.05 4.71 -19.86
C LYS A 66 -2.53 4.37 -19.65
N LEU A 67 -2.86 3.75 -18.52
CA LEU A 67 -4.24 3.44 -18.16
C LEU A 67 -5.13 4.70 -18.11
N ARG A 68 -4.63 5.79 -17.52
CA ARG A 68 -5.35 7.06 -17.44
C ARG A 68 -5.67 7.66 -18.80
N LYS A 69 -4.73 7.58 -19.76
CA LYS A 69 -4.93 8.02 -21.15
C LYS A 69 -5.99 7.17 -21.85
N ILE A 70 -5.91 5.85 -21.71
CA ILE A 70 -6.88 4.94 -22.32
C ILE A 70 -8.27 5.10 -21.71
N MET A 71 -8.38 5.35 -20.41
CA MET A 71 -9.64 5.65 -19.74
C MET A 71 -10.37 6.89 -20.31
N GLN A 72 -9.64 7.84 -20.90
CA GLN A 72 -10.25 9.01 -21.56
C GLN A 72 -10.93 8.67 -22.89
N ARG A 73 -10.54 7.53 -23.53
CA ARG A 73 -11.15 7.06 -24.78
C ARG A 73 -12.49 6.32 -24.56
N LEU A 74 -12.84 6.04 -23.29
CA LEU A 74 -14.11 5.43 -22.95
C LEU A 74 -15.26 6.46 -23.04
N THR A 75 -16.46 5.95 -23.32
CA THR A 75 -17.67 6.79 -23.24
C THR A 75 -17.91 7.23 -21.79
N ARG A 76 -18.62 8.34 -21.59
CA ARG A 76 -18.95 8.85 -20.25
C ARG A 76 -19.64 7.80 -19.36
N ARG A 77 -20.50 6.94 -19.95
CA ARG A 77 -21.20 5.88 -19.21
C ARG A 77 -20.26 4.74 -18.81
N GLU A 78 -19.40 4.29 -19.72
CA GLU A 78 -18.40 3.25 -19.46
C GLU A 78 -17.44 3.70 -18.35
N LYS A 79 -16.90 4.90 -18.48
CA LYS A 79 -16.00 5.52 -17.50
C LYS A 79 -16.66 5.62 -16.13
N ARG A 80 -17.88 6.16 -16.05
CA ARG A 80 -18.60 6.32 -14.78
C ARG A 80 -18.87 5.01 -14.07
N ILE A 81 -19.21 3.96 -14.81
CA ILE A 81 -19.42 2.63 -14.23
C ILE A 81 -18.13 2.05 -13.68
N LEU A 82 -17.00 2.19 -14.39
CA LEU A 82 -15.70 1.73 -13.90
C LEU A 82 -15.23 2.54 -12.69
N GLU A 83 -15.40 3.86 -12.70
CA GLU A 83 -15.07 4.73 -11.56
C GLU A 83 -15.79 4.29 -10.29
N LEU A 84 -17.09 4.06 -10.35
CA LEU A 84 -17.90 3.60 -9.22
C LEU A 84 -17.56 2.16 -8.82
N ARG A 85 -17.34 1.28 -9.79
CA ARG A 85 -17.08 -0.14 -9.54
C ARG A 85 -15.76 -0.38 -8.84
N TYR A 86 -14.72 0.32 -9.28
CA TYR A 86 -13.35 0.16 -8.78
C TYR A 86 -12.94 1.24 -7.78
N GLY A 87 -13.81 2.22 -7.51
CA GLY A 87 -13.52 3.30 -6.56
C GLY A 87 -12.39 4.22 -7.01
N LEU A 88 -12.33 4.53 -8.32
CA LEU A 88 -11.20 5.27 -8.89
C LEU A 88 -11.16 6.75 -8.48
N LEU A 89 -12.26 7.30 -7.95
CA LEU A 89 -12.37 8.70 -7.54
C LEU A 89 -12.25 8.88 -6.02
N ASP A 90 -13.00 8.07 -5.28
CA ASP A 90 -13.19 8.19 -3.82
C ASP A 90 -12.63 7.01 -3.03
N GLY A 91 -12.03 6.03 -3.72
CA GLY A 91 -11.52 4.79 -3.12
C GLY A 91 -12.62 3.80 -2.72
N VAL A 92 -13.90 4.16 -2.85
CA VAL A 92 -15.03 3.32 -2.41
C VAL A 92 -15.54 2.47 -3.57
N ARG A 93 -15.40 1.16 -3.47
CA ARG A 93 -15.90 0.20 -4.48
C ARG A 93 -17.38 -0.06 -4.28
N GLN A 94 -18.17 0.12 -5.34
CA GLN A 94 -19.60 -0.15 -5.32
C GLN A 94 -19.94 -1.47 -6.01
N THR A 95 -21.03 -2.12 -5.57
CA THR A 95 -21.52 -3.33 -6.22
C THR A 95 -22.29 -2.98 -7.50
N GLN A 96 -22.39 -3.92 -8.46
CA GLN A 96 -23.21 -3.72 -9.65
C GLN A 96 -24.68 -3.39 -9.32
N ARG A 97 -25.16 -3.87 -8.17
CA ARG A 97 -26.53 -3.63 -7.69
C ARG A 97 -26.69 -2.18 -7.24
N ASP A 98 -25.72 -1.64 -6.52
CA ASP A 98 -25.75 -0.26 -6.04
C ASP A 98 -25.59 0.72 -7.20
N ILE A 99 -24.66 0.42 -8.13
CA ILE A 99 -24.51 1.17 -9.38
C ILE A 99 -25.81 1.18 -10.21
N SER A 100 -26.48 0.04 -10.29
CA SER A 100 -27.76 -0.06 -11.01
C SER A 100 -28.84 0.82 -10.40
N ARG A 101 -28.92 0.88 -9.05
CA ARG A 101 -29.84 1.75 -8.32
C ARG A 101 -29.48 3.24 -8.52
N LEU A 102 -28.18 3.57 -8.40
CA LEU A 102 -27.68 4.94 -8.54
C LEU A 102 -27.93 5.51 -9.94
N LEU A 103 -27.75 4.69 -10.97
CA LEU A 103 -27.87 5.13 -12.38
C LEU A 103 -29.28 4.87 -12.97
N GLY A 104 -30.21 4.26 -12.22
CA GLY A 104 -31.56 3.97 -12.68
C GLY A 104 -31.61 2.96 -13.87
N ILE A 105 -30.67 2.02 -13.95
CA ILE A 105 -30.56 1.02 -15.01
C ILE A 105 -30.56 -0.39 -14.44
N SER A 106 -30.83 -1.40 -15.28
CA SER A 106 -30.82 -2.78 -14.81
C SER A 106 -29.40 -3.26 -14.48
N ARG A 107 -29.26 -4.13 -13.46
CA ARG A 107 -27.99 -4.76 -13.09
C ARG A 107 -27.33 -5.47 -14.28
N SER A 108 -28.12 -6.17 -15.09
CA SER A 108 -27.62 -6.86 -16.29
C SER A 108 -27.04 -5.90 -17.32
N TYR A 109 -27.57 -4.69 -17.40
CA TYR A 109 -27.05 -3.65 -18.28
C TYR A 109 -25.74 -3.09 -17.75
N VAL A 110 -25.60 -2.85 -16.43
CA VAL A 110 -24.33 -2.48 -15.78
C VAL A 110 -23.25 -3.51 -16.07
N SER A 111 -23.53 -4.80 -15.87
CA SER A 111 -22.59 -5.88 -16.14
C SER A 111 -22.12 -5.94 -17.60
N ARG A 112 -23.04 -5.72 -18.56
CA ARG A 112 -22.69 -5.68 -19.99
C ARG A 112 -21.80 -4.49 -20.34
N ILE A 113 -22.08 -3.32 -19.77
CA ILE A 113 -21.24 -2.12 -20.00
C ILE A 113 -19.87 -2.33 -19.37
N GLU A 114 -19.80 -2.80 -18.12
CA GLU A 114 -18.55 -3.11 -17.42
C GLU A 114 -17.68 -4.05 -18.25
N LYS A 115 -18.23 -5.19 -18.69
CA LYS A 115 -17.49 -6.16 -19.51
C LYS A 115 -16.98 -5.55 -20.82
N ARG A 116 -17.84 -4.78 -21.51
CA ARG A 116 -17.44 -4.09 -22.76
C ARG A 116 -16.33 -3.07 -22.52
N ALA A 117 -16.42 -2.29 -21.44
CA ALA A 117 -15.42 -1.29 -21.09
C ALA A 117 -14.07 -1.93 -20.76
N ILE A 118 -14.07 -3.03 -19.99
CA ILE A 118 -12.84 -3.78 -19.66
C ILE A 118 -12.22 -4.38 -20.92
N THR A 119 -13.00 -5.01 -21.78
CA THR A 119 -12.48 -5.58 -23.05
C THR A 119 -11.87 -4.49 -23.93
N LYS A 120 -12.46 -3.30 -23.95
CA LYS A 120 -11.95 -2.15 -24.70
C LYS A 120 -10.63 -1.66 -24.12
N LEU A 121 -10.54 -1.52 -22.79
CA LEU A 121 -9.28 -1.15 -22.10
C LEU A 121 -8.18 -2.18 -22.38
N GLN A 122 -8.47 -3.48 -22.28
CA GLN A 122 -7.49 -4.52 -22.54
C GLN A 122 -6.95 -4.46 -23.98
N ARG A 123 -7.84 -4.26 -24.96
CA ARG A 123 -7.43 -4.12 -26.37
C ARG A 123 -6.52 -2.92 -26.58
N GLU A 124 -6.87 -1.78 -26.02
CA GLU A 124 -6.09 -0.55 -26.16
C GLU A 124 -4.74 -0.65 -25.43
N MET A 125 -4.69 -1.31 -24.26
CA MET A 125 -3.44 -1.55 -23.54
C MET A 125 -2.49 -2.46 -24.31
N LEU A 126 -3.00 -3.47 -24.99
CA LEU A 126 -2.21 -4.37 -25.83
C LEU A 126 -1.77 -3.73 -27.14
N ALA A 127 -2.52 -2.76 -27.66
CA ALA A 127 -2.17 -2.06 -28.91
C ALA A 127 -1.10 -0.97 -28.70
N ASP A 128 -1.02 -0.42 -27.50
CA ASP A 128 -0.03 0.62 -27.13
C ASP A 128 1.26 0.02 -26.50
N GLY A 129 1.42 -1.29 -26.42
CA GLY A 129 2.62 -2.03 -25.98
C GLY A 129 3.38 -2.55 -27.16
#